data_9d9e05ed0efc39adf6a8d52665134ff6
#
_entry.id   9d9e05ed0efc39adf6a8d52665134ff6
#
_cell.length_a   1.000
_cell.length_b   1.000
_cell.length_c   1.000
_cell.angle_alpha   90.00
_cell.angle_beta   90.00
_cell.angle_gamma   90.00
#
_symmetry.space_group_name_H-M   'P 1'
#
loop_
_entity.id
_entity.type
_entity.pdbx_description
1 polymer ?
#
loop_
_entity_poly.entity_id
_entity_poly.type
_entity_poly.pdbx_seq_one_letter_code
_entity_poly.pdbx_strand_id
1 'polypeptide(L)'
;MCGIVGAIAQREVAPILLEGLRRLEYRGYDSAGIAVLNTSGQLERLRTTGKVAELASAFARHPVQGSTGIAHTRWATHGRPSENNAHPHICRNKIAVVHNGIIENHASLRETQTALGFRFTSDTDTEVIAHQVYHYLDQGDELLEAVRHTCADMQGAYAIGVISTSEPDRLVAARLGSPLVIGVGIGEYFIASDVAALLPVTQRFIFLEDGDIAELTRHGLTVYSRTGEVVTRPESRSELSADAVERGEFRHYMLKEIFEQPRAIANTLEGRVNQGRVLEAAFGVDAAEIFSKVQGVHIIACGTSYHAGLIGRYWMESLAGIPCSVEVASEFRYRKPVVRNSSLIVTISQSGETADTLAGLQEARRLGFGQSLTICNAPESSLVRESDLALMTRAGPEIGVASTKAFTTQLVALMLLTIVLGRRFTMSDETELSLVRQLEHLPREIEAVLKLDGRIQQLAEGFADKQHALFLGRGAHYPVAMEGALKLKEISYIHAEAYPAGELKHGPLALIDAEMPVVVVAPNNELLEKLKSNMQEVSARGGQLLVFADQDAGMRADATSIVLPVAPTVDCVAPIVFTVPLQLLAYHVAVLKGTDVDQPRNLAKSVTVE
;
A
#
# COMPACT_ATOMS: atom_id res chain seq x y z
N MET A 1 -7.21 -6.88 0.26
CA MET A 1 -8.18 -5.82 0.50
C MET A 1 -9.28 -5.81 -0.55
N CYS A 2 -10.49 -5.39 -0.17
CA CYS A 2 -11.65 -5.39 -1.08
C CYS A 2 -11.65 -4.19 -2.04
N GLY A 3 -12.31 -4.35 -3.20
CA GLY A 3 -12.53 -3.28 -4.16
C GLY A 3 -14.02 -3.07 -4.42
N ILE A 4 -14.51 -1.84 -4.30
CA ILE A 4 -15.88 -1.45 -4.63
C ILE A 4 -15.89 -0.69 -5.96
N VAL A 5 -16.87 -0.98 -6.81
CA VAL A 5 -17.25 -0.17 -7.96
C VAL A 5 -18.79 -0.12 -8.01
N GLY A 6 -19.35 1.05 -8.23
CA GLY A 6 -20.80 1.20 -8.48
C GLY A 6 -21.02 2.23 -9.57
N ALA A 7 -22.15 2.13 -10.24
CA ALA A 7 -22.48 3.03 -11.35
C ALA A 7 -24.00 3.23 -11.45
N ILE A 8 -24.39 4.46 -11.76
CA ILE A 8 -25.73 4.83 -12.24
C ILE A 8 -25.55 5.67 -13.51
N ALA A 9 -26.09 5.18 -14.64
CA ALA A 9 -25.82 5.74 -15.96
C ALA A 9 -27.04 5.64 -16.88
N GLN A 10 -26.93 6.21 -18.08
CA GLN A 10 -27.93 6.04 -19.14
C GLN A 10 -27.63 4.81 -20.03
N ARG A 11 -26.47 4.18 -19.81
CA ARG A 11 -25.97 3.04 -20.58
C ARG A 11 -25.81 1.81 -19.70
N GLU A 12 -25.55 0.66 -20.30
CA GLU A 12 -25.25 -0.58 -19.60
C GLU A 12 -24.02 -0.41 -18.70
N VAL A 13 -24.18 -0.67 -17.38
CA VAL A 13 -23.11 -0.46 -16.40
C VAL A 13 -22.24 -1.69 -16.16
N ALA A 14 -22.73 -2.90 -16.46
CA ALA A 14 -22.00 -4.12 -16.17
C ALA A 14 -20.57 -4.18 -16.77
N PRO A 15 -20.33 -3.74 -18.03
CA PRO A 15 -18.97 -3.68 -18.58
C PRO A 15 -18.06 -2.70 -17.83
N ILE A 16 -18.61 -1.56 -17.38
CA ILE A 16 -17.87 -0.54 -16.61
C ILE A 16 -17.49 -1.13 -15.25
N LEU A 17 -18.42 -1.79 -14.57
CA LEU A 17 -18.21 -2.41 -13.27
C LEU A 17 -17.14 -3.51 -13.35
N LEU A 18 -17.18 -4.37 -14.38
CA LEU A 18 -16.19 -5.43 -14.59
C LEU A 18 -14.79 -4.85 -14.88
N GLU A 19 -14.69 -3.82 -15.71
CA GLU A 19 -13.41 -3.16 -15.98
C GLU A 19 -12.86 -2.48 -14.73
N GLY A 20 -13.70 -1.79 -13.96
CA GLY A 20 -13.33 -1.20 -12.69
C GLY A 20 -12.81 -2.25 -11.69
N LEU A 21 -13.47 -3.41 -11.59
CA LEU A 21 -12.99 -4.52 -10.75
C LEU A 21 -11.65 -5.08 -11.21
N ARG A 22 -11.39 -5.21 -12.53
CA ARG A 22 -10.08 -5.63 -13.05
C ARG A 22 -8.97 -4.70 -12.59
N ARG A 23 -9.24 -3.41 -12.58
CA ARG A 23 -8.30 -2.39 -12.14
C ARG A 23 -8.10 -2.36 -10.62
N LEU A 24 -9.02 -2.95 -9.85
CA LEU A 24 -8.93 -3.11 -8.40
C LEU A 24 -8.46 -4.50 -7.97
N GLU A 25 -8.28 -5.45 -8.88
CA GLU A 25 -7.94 -6.84 -8.56
C GLU A 25 -6.64 -6.96 -7.74
N TYR A 26 -5.69 -6.03 -7.94
CA TYR A 26 -4.46 -5.97 -7.14
C TYR A 26 -4.73 -5.75 -5.63
N ARG A 27 -5.93 -5.26 -5.27
CA ARG A 27 -6.33 -5.05 -3.88
C ARG A 27 -6.89 -6.30 -3.21
N GLY A 28 -7.55 -7.19 -3.96
CA GLY A 28 -8.13 -8.42 -3.43
C GLY A 28 -8.78 -9.26 -4.52
N TYR A 29 -8.71 -10.59 -4.38
CA TYR A 29 -9.04 -11.51 -5.48
C TYR A 29 -9.49 -12.90 -5.03
N ASP A 30 -10.00 -13.07 -3.81
CA ASP A 30 -10.49 -14.40 -3.37
C ASP A 30 -11.89 -14.71 -3.90
N SER A 31 -12.66 -13.68 -4.17
CA SER A 31 -13.96 -13.78 -4.83
C SER A 31 -14.36 -12.43 -5.43
N ALA A 32 -15.25 -12.47 -6.41
CA ALA A 32 -15.77 -11.28 -7.06
C ALA A 32 -17.26 -11.43 -7.38
N GLY A 33 -17.97 -10.31 -7.49
CA GLY A 33 -19.35 -10.35 -7.90
C GLY A 33 -19.91 -8.99 -8.31
N ILE A 34 -21.04 -9.04 -8.98
CA ILE A 34 -21.78 -7.91 -9.54
C ILE A 34 -23.27 -8.08 -9.27
N ALA A 35 -23.97 -7.00 -8.95
CA ALA A 35 -25.42 -6.94 -8.96
C ALA A 35 -25.87 -5.71 -9.76
N VAL A 36 -26.88 -5.89 -10.60
CA VAL A 36 -27.48 -4.83 -11.40
C VAL A 36 -28.99 -4.82 -11.25
N LEU A 37 -29.60 -3.66 -11.40
CA LEU A 37 -31.03 -3.50 -11.58
C LEU A 37 -31.32 -3.53 -13.07
N ASN A 38 -32.02 -4.57 -13.51
CA ASN A 38 -32.40 -4.72 -14.91
C ASN A 38 -33.50 -3.72 -15.32
N THR A 39 -33.83 -3.68 -16.60
CA THR A 39 -34.83 -2.77 -17.16
C THR A 39 -36.26 -2.99 -16.60
N SER A 40 -36.53 -4.14 -15.99
CA SER A 40 -37.78 -4.42 -15.27
C SER A 40 -37.71 -4.08 -13.78
N GLY A 41 -36.62 -3.49 -13.31
CA GLY A 41 -36.41 -3.11 -11.91
C GLY A 41 -36.09 -4.30 -10.99
N GLN A 42 -35.72 -5.46 -11.55
CA GLN A 42 -35.35 -6.64 -10.76
C GLN A 42 -33.84 -6.69 -10.54
N LEU A 43 -33.43 -7.22 -9.38
CA LEU A 43 -32.02 -7.46 -9.07
C LEU A 43 -31.53 -8.75 -9.74
N GLU A 44 -30.50 -8.60 -10.56
CA GLU A 44 -29.70 -9.71 -11.11
C GLU A 44 -28.31 -9.71 -10.49
N ARG A 45 -27.82 -10.89 -10.09
CA ARG A 45 -26.53 -11.02 -9.41
C ARG A 45 -25.72 -12.19 -9.98
N LEU A 46 -24.43 -11.94 -10.19
CA LEU A 46 -23.40 -12.96 -10.46
C LEU A 46 -22.31 -12.90 -9.39
N ARG A 47 -21.86 -14.05 -8.92
CA ARG A 47 -20.74 -14.18 -7.97
C ARG A 47 -19.88 -15.36 -8.34
N THR A 48 -18.57 -15.25 -8.11
CA THR A 48 -17.59 -16.32 -8.33
C THR A 48 -16.54 -16.30 -7.23
N THR A 49 -15.95 -17.44 -6.94
CA THR A 49 -14.69 -17.54 -6.22
C THR A 49 -13.52 -17.32 -7.17
N GLY A 50 -12.41 -16.79 -6.67
CA GLY A 50 -11.21 -16.53 -7.47
C GLY A 50 -11.17 -15.12 -8.08
N LYS A 51 -10.35 -14.97 -9.11
CA LYS A 51 -10.03 -13.68 -9.76
C LYS A 51 -11.21 -13.13 -10.56
N VAL A 52 -11.15 -11.83 -10.88
CA VAL A 52 -12.16 -11.13 -11.71
C VAL A 52 -12.33 -11.78 -13.09
N ALA A 53 -11.29 -12.45 -13.60
CA ALA A 53 -11.38 -13.24 -14.84
C ALA A 53 -12.45 -14.34 -14.78
N GLU A 54 -12.66 -14.97 -13.61
CA GLU A 54 -13.72 -15.98 -13.42
C GLU A 54 -15.11 -15.32 -13.49
N LEU A 55 -15.27 -14.15 -12.86
CA LEU A 55 -16.50 -13.36 -12.95
C LEU A 55 -16.78 -12.92 -14.39
N ALA A 56 -15.76 -12.47 -15.12
CA ALA A 56 -15.89 -12.10 -16.53
C ALA A 56 -16.30 -13.28 -17.40
N SER A 57 -15.76 -14.48 -17.11
CA SER A 57 -16.15 -15.72 -17.79
C SER A 57 -17.58 -16.13 -17.46
N ALA A 58 -18.03 -15.96 -16.23
CA ALA A 58 -19.41 -16.17 -15.82
C ALA A 58 -20.35 -15.18 -16.48
N PHE A 59 -19.97 -13.89 -16.54
CA PHE A 59 -20.71 -12.84 -17.21
C PHE A 59 -20.86 -13.09 -18.73
N ALA A 60 -19.82 -13.59 -19.40
CA ALA A 60 -19.90 -13.93 -20.82
C ALA A 60 -20.91 -15.07 -21.08
N ARG A 61 -21.11 -15.99 -20.12
CA ARG A 61 -22.10 -17.09 -20.22
C ARG A 61 -23.51 -16.65 -19.82
N HIS A 62 -23.62 -15.77 -18.85
CA HIS A 62 -24.88 -15.27 -18.29
C HIS A 62 -24.79 -13.74 -18.12
N PRO A 63 -24.94 -12.97 -19.22
CA PRO A 63 -24.87 -11.52 -19.16
C PRO A 63 -25.98 -10.95 -18.26
N VAL A 64 -25.62 -10.08 -17.32
CA VAL A 64 -26.58 -9.26 -16.57
C VAL A 64 -26.58 -7.87 -17.19
N GLN A 65 -27.76 -7.26 -17.29
CA GLN A 65 -27.98 -5.97 -17.98
C GLN A 65 -28.70 -5.00 -17.07
N GLY A 66 -28.27 -3.74 -17.09
CA GLY A 66 -28.92 -2.69 -16.31
C GLY A 66 -28.11 -1.41 -16.31
N SER A 67 -28.76 -0.33 -15.89
CA SER A 67 -28.20 1.01 -15.86
C SER A 67 -27.81 1.49 -14.47
N THR A 68 -28.12 0.70 -13.43
CA THR A 68 -27.72 0.91 -12.05
C THR A 68 -27.16 -0.40 -11.51
N GLY A 69 -25.97 -0.36 -10.92
CA GLY A 69 -25.33 -1.58 -10.42
C GLY A 69 -24.15 -1.31 -9.49
N ILE A 70 -23.78 -2.35 -8.75
CA ILE A 70 -22.65 -2.38 -7.82
C ILE A 70 -21.85 -3.68 -8.01
N ALA A 71 -20.56 -3.61 -7.79
CA ALA A 71 -19.66 -4.73 -7.95
C ALA A 71 -18.53 -4.68 -6.92
N HIS A 72 -17.94 -5.84 -6.66
CA HIS A 72 -16.98 -6.00 -5.59
C HIS A 72 -15.94 -7.08 -5.88
N THR A 73 -14.68 -6.82 -5.52
CA THR A 73 -13.66 -7.85 -5.31
C THR A 73 -13.40 -8.00 -3.82
N ARG A 74 -13.42 -9.23 -3.33
CA ARG A 74 -13.32 -9.53 -1.91
C ARG A 74 -11.92 -10.00 -1.53
N TRP A 75 -11.51 -9.54 -0.36
CA TRP A 75 -10.45 -10.11 0.47
C TRP A 75 -11.10 -10.58 1.77
N ALA A 76 -11.06 -11.89 2.04
CA ALA A 76 -11.77 -12.46 3.18
C ALA A 76 -11.21 -11.98 4.53
N THR A 77 -12.03 -11.27 5.29
CA THR A 77 -11.81 -10.96 6.71
C THR A 77 -12.66 -11.88 7.59
N HIS A 78 -13.93 -12.11 7.21
CA HIS A 78 -14.90 -12.97 7.89
C HIS A 78 -15.47 -14.00 6.93
N GLY A 79 -15.41 -15.29 7.29
CA GLY A 79 -15.87 -16.39 6.46
C GLY A 79 -14.91 -16.76 5.30
N ARG A 80 -14.77 -18.05 5.04
CA ARG A 80 -13.89 -18.59 3.99
C ARG A 80 -14.28 -18.09 2.59
N PRO A 81 -13.35 -18.06 1.62
CA PRO A 81 -13.69 -17.83 0.22
C PRO A 81 -14.73 -18.85 -0.29
N SER A 82 -15.91 -18.35 -0.66
CA SER A 82 -17.01 -19.13 -1.22
C SER A 82 -17.97 -18.18 -1.94
N GLU A 83 -18.79 -18.69 -2.86
CA GLU A 83 -19.81 -17.87 -3.53
C GLU A 83 -20.81 -17.25 -2.55
N ASN A 84 -21.17 -17.96 -1.47
CA ASN A 84 -22.08 -17.43 -0.47
C ASN A 84 -21.51 -16.23 0.27
N ASN A 85 -20.19 -16.23 0.48
CA ASN A 85 -19.49 -15.17 1.17
C ASN A 85 -18.99 -14.05 0.22
N ALA A 86 -19.13 -14.23 -1.11
CA ALA A 86 -18.82 -13.20 -2.09
C ALA A 86 -19.90 -12.10 -2.11
N HIS A 87 -19.46 -10.86 -2.25
CA HIS A 87 -20.36 -9.71 -2.44
C HIS A 87 -20.82 -9.62 -3.92
N PRO A 88 -21.93 -8.93 -4.21
CA PRO A 88 -22.88 -8.23 -3.32
C PRO A 88 -23.75 -9.19 -2.52
N HIS A 89 -24.08 -8.80 -1.26
CA HIS A 89 -25.10 -9.47 -0.47
C HIS A 89 -26.49 -8.91 -0.79
N ILE A 90 -27.48 -9.80 -0.81
CA ILE A 90 -28.87 -9.44 -1.17
C ILE A 90 -29.81 -9.83 -0.04
N CYS A 91 -30.71 -8.90 0.33
CA CYS A 91 -31.82 -9.18 1.23
C CYS A 91 -33.15 -9.23 0.44
N ARG A 92 -33.87 -10.38 0.55
CA ARG A 92 -35.22 -10.62 -0.01
C ARG A 92 -35.40 -10.20 -1.48
N ASN A 93 -34.33 -10.28 -2.29
CA ASN A 93 -34.28 -9.83 -3.68
C ASN A 93 -34.70 -8.35 -3.88
N LYS A 94 -34.61 -7.52 -2.85
CA LYS A 94 -34.97 -6.10 -2.90
C LYS A 94 -33.77 -5.18 -2.74
N ILE A 95 -32.81 -5.54 -1.90
CA ILE A 95 -31.63 -4.74 -1.58
C ILE A 95 -30.40 -5.51 -1.97
N ALA A 96 -29.43 -4.83 -2.59
CA ALA A 96 -28.07 -5.33 -2.76
C ALA A 96 -27.06 -4.37 -2.13
N VAL A 97 -26.05 -4.92 -1.45
CA VAL A 97 -25.02 -4.17 -0.72
C VAL A 97 -23.64 -4.72 -1.07
N VAL A 98 -22.70 -3.82 -1.29
CA VAL A 98 -21.25 -4.07 -1.27
C VAL A 98 -20.62 -3.32 -0.10
N HIS A 99 -19.56 -3.88 0.48
CA HIS A 99 -18.94 -3.34 1.68
C HIS A 99 -17.44 -3.61 1.71
N ASN A 100 -16.69 -2.58 2.02
CA ASN A 100 -15.28 -2.64 2.44
C ASN A 100 -15.19 -2.20 3.90
N GLY A 101 -14.55 -2.95 4.74
CA GLY A 101 -14.42 -2.63 6.15
C GLY A 101 -14.69 -3.82 7.06
N ILE A 102 -14.93 -3.53 8.34
CA ILE A 102 -15.33 -4.50 9.36
C ILE A 102 -16.42 -3.88 10.24
N ILE A 103 -17.53 -4.59 10.37
CA ILE A 103 -18.61 -4.21 11.29
C ILE A 103 -18.39 -4.93 12.62
N GLU A 104 -17.85 -4.22 13.59
CA GLU A 104 -17.44 -4.77 14.89
C GLU A 104 -18.61 -5.36 15.68
N ASN A 105 -19.78 -4.72 15.63
CA ASN A 105 -20.97 -5.18 16.32
C ASN A 105 -21.86 -6.13 15.49
N HIS A 106 -21.31 -6.74 14.41
CA HIS A 106 -22.07 -7.61 13.50
C HIS A 106 -22.72 -8.80 14.21
N ALA A 107 -22.10 -9.37 15.27
CA ALA A 107 -22.66 -10.49 16.02
C ALA A 107 -23.99 -10.11 16.71
N SER A 108 -24.03 -8.97 17.39
CA SER A 108 -25.23 -8.45 18.06
C SER A 108 -26.34 -8.11 17.06
N LEU A 109 -25.99 -7.47 15.94
CA LEU A 109 -26.94 -7.18 14.86
C LEU A 109 -27.52 -8.47 14.27
N ARG A 110 -26.68 -9.50 14.04
CA ARG A 110 -27.10 -10.82 13.54
C ARG A 110 -28.09 -11.51 14.49
N GLU A 111 -27.85 -11.49 15.80
CA GLU A 111 -28.77 -12.03 16.79
C GLU A 111 -30.14 -11.34 16.74
N THR A 112 -30.16 -10.01 16.75
CA THR A 112 -31.38 -9.20 16.67
C THR A 112 -32.16 -9.49 15.39
N GLN A 113 -31.47 -9.49 14.25
CA GLN A 113 -32.08 -9.74 12.94
C GLN A 113 -32.61 -11.18 12.81
N THR A 114 -31.90 -12.17 13.39
CA THR A 114 -32.37 -13.54 13.43
C THR A 114 -33.67 -13.66 14.24
N ALA A 115 -33.78 -12.94 15.36
CA ALA A 115 -35.01 -12.87 16.15
C ALA A 115 -36.17 -12.20 15.39
N LEU A 116 -35.89 -11.28 14.48
CA LEU A 116 -36.83 -10.65 13.56
C LEU A 116 -37.18 -11.53 12.33
N GLY A 117 -36.63 -12.76 12.23
CA GLY A 117 -36.93 -13.70 11.18
C GLY A 117 -36.12 -13.53 9.90
N PHE A 118 -35.00 -12.80 9.93
CA PHE A 118 -34.04 -12.77 8.84
C PHE A 118 -33.23 -14.08 8.80
N ARG A 119 -32.96 -14.57 7.59
CA ARG A 119 -32.15 -15.77 7.37
C ARG A 119 -30.81 -15.36 6.78
N PHE A 120 -29.74 -15.76 7.43
CA PHE A 120 -28.38 -15.55 6.96
C PHE A 120 -27.94 -16.68 6.05
N THR A 121 -27.28 -16.32 4.96
CA THR A 121 -26.77 -17.25 3.94
C THR A 121 -25.25 -17.24 3.86
N SER A 122 -24.61 -16.28 4.53
CA SER A 122 -23.16 -16.10 4.58
C SER A 122 -22.64 -16.04 6.02
N ASP A 123 -21.31 -16.22 6.13
CA ASP A 123 -20.56 -16.05 7.37
C ASP A 123 -19.99 -14.62 7.51
N THR A 124 -20.29 -13.72 6.55
CA THR A 124 -19.73 -12.37 6.52
C THR A 124 -20.41 -11.44 7.52
N ASP A 125 -19.68 -10.44 7.97
CA ASP A 125 -20.20 -9.29 8.70
C ASP A 125 -21.09 -8.39 7.83
N THR A 126 -20.91 -8.40 6.51
CA THR A 126 -21.62 -7.55 5.56
C THR A 126 -23.11 -7.89 5.40
N GLU A 127 -23.50 -9.16 5.56
CA GLU A 127 -24.91 -9.55 5.33
C GLU A 127 -25.84 -8.85 6.33
N VAL A 128 -25.36 -8.48 7.53
CA VAL A 128 -26.16 -7.70 8.50
C VAL A 128 -26.54 -6.33 7.94
N ILE A 129 -25.70 -5.72 7.09
CA ILE A 129 -25.99 -4.41 6.49
C ILE A 129 -27.19 -4.53 5.54
N ALA A 130 -27.19 -5.56 4.66
CA ALA A 130 -28.29 -5.78 3.73
C ALA A 130 -29.63 -6.03 4.46
N HIS A 131 -29.59 -6.76 5.57
CA HIS A 131 -30.76 -7.02 6.39
C HIS A 131 -31.22 -5.77 7.15
N GLN A 132 -30.30 -4.95 7.65
CA GLN A 132 -30.62 -3.73 8.39
C GLN A 132 -31.26 -2.67 7.47
N VAL A 133 -30.69 -2.45 6.27
CA VAL A 133 -31.29 -1.54 5.28
C VAL A 133 -32.69 -2.02 4.91
N TYR A 134 -32.86 -3.34 4.67
CA TYR A 134 -34.19 -3.87 4.37
C TYR A 134 -35.16 -3.68 5.54
N HIS A 135 -34.73 -3.84 6.78
CA HIS A 135 -35.56 -3.67 7.97
C HIS A 135 -36.18 -2.26 8.03
N TYR A 136 -35.36 -1.23 7.78
CA TYR A 136 -35.88 0.15 7.78
C TYR A 136 -36.77 0.45 6.58
N LEU A 137 -36.46 -0.07 5.39
CA LEU A 137 -37.35 0.04 4.23
C LEU A 137 -38.72 -0.62 4.48
N ASP A 138 -38.73 -1.78 5.17
CA ASP A 138 -39.98 -2.48 5.50
C ASP A 138 -40.81 -1.72 6.55
N GLN A 139 -40.19 -0.80 7.30
CA GLN A 139 -40.86 0.15 8.21
C GLN A 139 -41.36 1.42 7.51
N GLY A 140 -41.05 1.61 6.24
CA GLY A 140 -41.55 2.72 5.42
C GLY A 140 -40.56 3.83 5.13
N ASP A 141 -39.27 3.65 5.49
CA ASP A 141 -38.23 4.60 5.10
C ASP A 141 -37.95 4.55 3.59
N GLU A 142 -37.53 5.67 3.01
CA GLU A 142 -36.87 5.70 1.69
C GLU A 142 -35.44 5.17 1.79
N LEU A 143 -34.84 4.79 0.67
CA LEU A 143 -33.50 4.16 0.64
C LEU A 143 -32.42 4.99 1.35
N LEU A 144 -32.40 6.31 1.14
CA LEU A 144 -31.44 7.20 1.79
C LEU A 144 -31.57 7.15 3.33
N GLU A 145 -32.80 7.26 3.85
CA GLU A 145 -33.05 7.23 5.29
C GLU A 145 -32.75 5.84 5.88
N ALA A 146 -33.12 4.77 5.19
CA ALA A 146 -32.80 3.41 5.59
C ALA A 146 -31.30 3.16 5.70
N VAL A 147 -30.51 3.70 4.76
CA VAL A 147 -29.05 3.64 4.83
C VAL A 147 -28.52 4.50 5.98
N ARG A 148 -29.07 5.70 6.20
CA ARG A 148 -28.66 6.59 7.28
C ARG A 148 -28.90 5.96 8.66
N HIS A 149 -30.07 5.36 8.88
CA HIS A 149 -30.36 4.64 10.11
C HIS A 149 -29.47 3.42 10.29
N THR A 150 -29.22 2.67 9.21
CA THR A 150 -28.28 1.54 9.24
C THR A 150 -26.87 1.98 9.64
N CYS A 151 -26.38 3.11 9.09
CA CYS A 151 -25.07 3.67 9.47
C CYS A 151 -24.99 4.08 10.94
N ALA A 152 -26.10 4.54 11.52
CA ALA A 152 -26.16 4.89 12.94
C ALA A 152 -26.10 3.65 13.87
N ASP A 153 -26.59 2.50 13.40
CA ASP A 153 -26.57 1.24 14.17
C ASP A 153 -25.23 0.52 14.09
N MET A 154 -24.42 0.78 13.05
CA MET A 154 -23.15 0.10 12.82
C MET A 154 -22.02 0.70 13.66
N GLN A 155 -21.12 -0.17 14.16
CA GLN A 155 -19.86 0.19 14.78
C GLN A 155 -18.71 -0.40 13.96
N GLY A 156 -17.63 0.37 13.81
CA GLY A 156 -16.45 -0.02 13.03
C GLY A 156 -16.26 0.82 11.76
N ALA A 157 -15.37 0.36 10.88
CA ALA A 157 -15.05 1.07 9.64
C ALA A 157 -15.80 0.46 8.45
N TYR A 158 -16.37 1.31 7.58
CA TYR A 158 -17.08 0.87 6.39
C TYR A 158 -16.99 1.86 5.22
N ALA A 159 -17.00 1.30 4.02
CA ALA A 159 -17.42 1.97 2.79
C ALA A 159 -18.48 1.05 2.14
N ILE A 160 -19.67 1.57 1.88
CA ILE A 160 -20.78 0.79 1.33
C ILE A 160 -21.36 1.42 0.07
N GLY A 161 -21.87 0.56 -0.82
CA GLY A 161 -22.72 0.93 -1.94
C GLY A 161 -24.00 0.10 -1.88
N VAL A 162 -25.16 0.76 -1.98
CA VAL A 162 -26.49 0.16 -1.82
C VAL A 162 -27.39 0.52 -2.98
N ILE A 163 -28.04 -0.48 -3.56
CA ILE A 163 -29.10 -0.32 -4.57
C ILE A 163 -30.37 -1.07 -4.14
N SER A 164 -31.52 -0.56 -4.56
CA SER A 164 -32.84 -1.09 -4.20
C SER A 164 -33.77 -1.23 -5.39
N THR A 165 -34.57 -2.30 -5.41
CA THR A 165 -35.64 -2.47 -6.41
C THR A 165 -36.80 -1.50 -6.22
N SER A 166 -37.00 -0.96 -5.02
CA SER A 166 -38.05 0.05 -4.76
C SER A 166 -37.68 1.41 -5.33
N GLU A 167 -36.39 1.70 -5.52
CA GLU A 167 -35.87 2.97 -6.01
C GLU A 167 -34.76 2.72 -7.04
N PRO A 168 -35.09 2.19 -8.24
CA PRO A 168 -34.10 1.69 -9.20
C PRO A 168 -33.20 2.76 -9.81
N ASP A 169 -33.61 4.03 -9.77
CA ASP A 169 -32.87 5.18 -10.26
C ASP A 169 -32.02 5.86 -9.16
N ARG A 170 -31.72 5.13 -8.07
CA ARG A 170 -30.97 5.65 -6.92
C ARG A 170 -29.87 4.67 -6.50
N LEU A 171 -28.67 5.19 -6.30
CA LEU A 171 -27.52 4.52 -5.67
C LEU A 171 -27.16 5.32 -4.43
N VAL A 172 -27.12 4.69 -3.27
CA VAL A 172 -26.68 5.33 -2.03
C VAL A 172 -25.34 4.76 -1.62
N ALA A 173 -24.42 5.65 -1.26
CA ALA A 173 -23.08 5.31 -0.80
C ALA A 173 -22.80 5.96 0.55
N ALA A 174 -22.11 5.28 1.45
CA ALA A 174 -21.70 5.84 2.74
C ALA A 174 -20.29 5.42 3.10
N ARG A 175 -19.62 6.26 3.88
CA ARG A 175 -18.23 6.05 4.27
C ARG A 175 -17.98 6.40 5.73
N LEU A 176 -17.21 5.53 6.42
CA LEU A 176 -16.57 5.81 7.70
C LEU A 176 -15.27 4.97 7.78
N GLY A 177 -14.10 5.61 7.84
CA GLY A 177 -12.79 4.95 7.92
C GLY A 177 -12.29 4.35 6.61
N SER A 178 -13.08 3.54 5.89
CA SER A 178 -12.67 2.95 4.60
C SER A 178 -12.82 3.94 3.44
N PRO A 179 -11.89 3.99 2.46
CA PRO A 179 -11.93 4.95 1.36
C PRO A 179 -13.10 4.70 0.40
N LEU A 180 -13.76 5.80 -0.02
CA LEU A 180 -14.78 5.81 -1.07
C LEU A 180 -14.75 7.15 -1.80
N VAL A 181 -14.77 7.09 -3.11
CA VAL A 181 -14.75 8.25 -4.00
C VAL A 181 -15.92 8.20 -4.98
N ILE A 182 -16.45 9.37 -5.34
CA ILE A 182 -17.48 9.51 -6.36
C ILE A 182 -16.81 9.98 -7.66
N GLY A 183 -17.05 9.28 -8.76
CA GLY A 183 -16.69 9.71 -10.10
C GLY A 183 -17.85 10.49 -10.75
N VAL A 184 -17.55 11.66 -11.30
CA VAL A 184 -18.53 12.53 -11.95
C VAL A 184 -18.38 12.41 -13.46
N GLY A 185 -19.39 11.82 -14.12
CA GLY A 185 -19.49 11.71 -15.57
C GLY A 185 -20.43 12.75 -16.17
N ILE A 186 -20.84 12.55 -17.41
CA ILE A 186 -21.83 13.38 -18.11
C ILE A 186 -23.17 12.63 -18.10
N GLY A 187 -24.08 13.01 -17.20
CA GLY A 187 -25.36 12.32 -16.99
C GLY A 187 -25.19 10.92 -16.39
N GLU A 188 -24.09 10.68 -15.71
CA GLU A 188 -23.79 9.43 -15.02
C GLU A 188 -22.87 9.70 -13.82
N TYR A 189 -23.02 8.88 -12.79
CA TYR A 189 -22.21 8.94 -11.59
C TYR A 189 -21.70 7.55 -11.20
N PHE A 190 -20.55 7.53 -10.57
CA PHE A 190 -19.86 6.31 -10.17
C PHE A 190 -19.44 6.39 -8.71
N ILE A 191 -19.30 5.25 -8.06
CA ILE A 191 -18.58 5.12 -6.79
C ILE A 191 -17.44 4.12 -6.97
N ALA A 192 -16.33 4.35 -6.30
CA ALA A 192 -15.24 3.38 -6.21
C ALA A 192 -14.44 3.54 -4.92
N SER A 193 -13.79 2.46 -4.51
CA SER A 193 -12.83 2.51 -3.40
C SER A 193 -11.46 3.09 -3.80
N ASP A 194 -11.23 3.32 -5.11
CA ASP A 194 -10.00 3.93 -5.65
C ASP A 194 -10.29 4.56 -7.01
N VAL A 195 -9.71 5.73 -7.26
CA VAL A 195 -9.84 6.47 -8.53
C VAL A 195 -9.40 5.64 -9.74
N ALA A 196 -8.41 4.75 -9.57
CA ALA A 196 -7.89 3.90 -10.65
C ALA A 196 -8.98 3.05 -11.35
N ALA A 197 -10.03 2.64 -10.61
CA ALA A 197 -11.15 1.90 -11.15
C ALA A 197 -11.94 2.69 -12.19
N LEU A 198 -12.02 4.01 -12.04
CA LEU A 198 -12.91 4.89 -12.79
C LEU A 198 -12.18 5.74 -13.85
N LEU A 199 -10.84 5.73 -13.88
CA LEU A 199 -10.06 6.50 -14.88
C LEU A 199 -10.49 6.28 -16.35
N PRO A 200 -10.97 5.08 -16.77
CA PRO A 200 -11.48 4.90 -18.13
C PRO A 200 -12.77 5.66 -18.44
N VAL A 201 -13.53 6.05 -17.43
CA VAL A 201 -14.86 6.68 -17.60
C VAL A 201 -14.90 8.12 -17.14
N THR A 202 -14.06 8.53 -16.21
CA THR A 202 -13.96 9.93 -15.75
C THR A 202 -12.61 10.24 -15.11
N GLN A 203 -12.23 11.52 -15.15
CA GLN A 203 -11.10 12.09 -14.40
C GLN A 203 -11.57 13.07 -13.31
N ARG A 204 -12.90 13.22 -13.12
CA ARG A 204 -13.50 14.15 -12.18
C ARG A 204 -13.97 13.37 -10.95
N PHE A 205 -13.50 13.73 -9.77
CA PHE A 205 -13.73 12.98 -8.54
C PHE A 205 -14.15 13.89 -7.39
N ILE A 206 -15.02 13.36 -6.53
CA ILE A 206 -15.40 13.95 -5.25
C ILE A 206 -15.05 12.94 -4.17
N PHE A 207 -14.17 13.32 -3.24
CA PHE A 207 -13.78 12.48 -2.12
C PHE A 207 -14.75 12.71 -0.96
N LEU A 208 -15.33 11.60 -0.49
CA LEU A 208 -16.20 11.64 0.70
C LEU A 208 -15.33 11.76 1.96
N GLU A 209 -15.84 12.47 2.96
CA GLU A 209 -15.29 12.52 4.32
C GLU A 209 -15.93 11.46 5.22
N ASP A 210 -15.33 11.21 6.39
CA ASP A 210 -15.83 10.22 7.33
C ASP A 210 -17.22 10.62 7.88
N GLY A 211 -18.17 9.72 7.71
CA GLY A 211 -19.57 9.91 8.07
C GLY A 211 -20.43 10.50 6.95
N ASP A 212 -19.85 10.79 5.78
CA ASP A 212 -20.63 11.23 4.63
C ASP A 212 -21.50 10.10 4.07
N ILE A 213 -22.71 10.49 3.65
CA ILE A 213 -23.64 9.67 2.89
C ILE A 213 -23.96 10.40 1.59
N ALA A 214 -23.75 9.73 0.46
CA ALA A 214 -23.99 10.28 -0.87
C ALA A 214 -25.18 9.59 -1.53
N GLU A 215 -26.10 10.39 -2.05
CA GLU A 215 -27.19 9.96 -2.88
C GLU A 215 -26.88 10.32 -4.33
N LEU A 216 -26.84 9.31 -5.19
CA LEU A 216 -26.54 9.43 -6.60
C LEU A 216 -27.77 9.04 -7.42
N THR A 217 -28.14 9.92 -8.34
CA THR A 217 -29.17 9.68 -9.37
C THR A 217 -28.58 10.02 -10.73
N ARG A 218 -29.27 9.70 -11.83
CA ARG A 218 -28.82 10.13 -13.17
C ARG A 218 -28.81 11.64 -13.35
N HIS A 219 -29.54 12.36 -12.49
CA HIS A 219 -29.78 13.81 -12.63
C HIS A 219 -28.97 14.65 -11.63
N GLY A 220 -28.38 14.02 -10.62
CA GLY A 220 -27.65 14.75 -9.60
C GLY A 220 -27.02 13.88 -8.53
N LEU A 221 -26.17 14.54 -7.77
CA LEU A 221 -25.49 14.03 -6.60
C LEU A 221 -25.79 14.96 -5.43
N THR A 222 -26.17 14.38 -4.30
CA THR A 222 -26.29 15.10 -3.02
C THR A 222 -25.44 14.38 -1.98
N VAL A 223 -24.64 15.12 -1.24
CA VAL A 223 -23.83 14.59 -0.13
C VAL A 223 -24.38 15.14 1.18
N TYR A 224 -24.57 14.25 2.14
CA TYR A 224 -25.02 14.56 3.49
C TYR A 224 -23.89 14.28 4.48
N SER A 225 -23.65 15.20 5.38
CA SER A 225 -22.70 15.00 6.48
C SER A 225 -23.23 13.98 7.50
N ARG A 226 -22.38 13.60 8.45
CA ARG A 226 -22.76 12.73 9.57
C ARG A 226 -23.97 13.26 10.38
N THR A 227 -24.18 14.58 10.39
CA THR A 227 -25.33 15.22 11.06
C THR A 227 -26.59 15.25 10.20
N GLY A 228 -26.54 14.78 8.95
CA GLY A 228 -27.64 14.78 7.98
C GLY A 228 -27.82 16.12 7.23
N GLU A 229 -26.88 17.05 7.37
CA GLU A 229 -26.91 18.31 6.63
C GLU A 229 -26.36 18.11 5.22
N VAL A 230 -26.95 18.77 4.23
CA VAL A 230 -26.42 18.79 2.86
C VAL A 230 -25.09 19.56 2.84
N VAL A 231 -24.05 18.91 2.36
CA VAL A 231 -22.71 19.49 2.26
C VAL A 231 -22.19 19.45 0.84
N THR A 232 -21.34 20.43 0.50
CA THR A 232 -20.63 20.45 -0.78
C THR A 232 -19.21 19.99 -0.56
N ARG A 233 -18.80 18.93 -1.27
CA ARG A 233 -17.41 18.46 -1.29
C ARG A 233 -16.73 18.96 -2.56
N PRO A 234 -15.44 19.35 -2.50
CA PRO A 234 -14.74 19.86 -3.67
C PRO A 234 -14.57 18.76 -4.72
N GLU A 235 -14.77 19.15 -5.97
CA GLU A 235 -14.44 18.29 -7.12
C GLU A 235 -12.96 18.45 -7.45
N SER A 236 -12.25 17.34 -7.58
CA SER A 236 -10.84 17.25 -7.96
C SER A 236 -10.69 16.59 -9.32
N ARG A 237 -9.69 16.98 -10.10
CA ARG A 237 -9.35 16.32 -11.35
C ARG A 237 -8.08 15.51 -11.19
N SER A 238 -8.17 14.20 -11.45
CA SER A 238 -7.00 13.32 -11.40
C SER A 238 -6.12 13.53 -12.64
N GLU A 239 -4.80 13.59 -12.40
CA GLU A 239 -3.78 13.66 -13.46
C GLU A 239 -3.31 12.26 -13.90
N LEU A 240 -3.80 11.20 -13.25
CA LEU A 240 -3.45 9.83 -13.60
C LEU A 240 -4.03 9.46 -14.98
N SER A 241 -3.22 8.86 -15.85
CA SER A 241 -3.68 8.32 -17.12
C SER A 241 -4.07 6.85 -17.00
N ALA A 242 -5.07 6.43 -17.76
CA ALA A 242 -5.50 5.03 -17.81
C ALA A 242 -4.39 4.08 -18.32
N ASP A 243 -3.48 4.58 -19.19
CA ASP A 243 -2.40 3.80 -19.81
C ASP A 243 -1.18 3.61 -18.92
N ALA A 244 -1.07 4.37 -17.81
CA ALA A 244 0.07 4.28 -16.89
C ALA A 244 0.20 2.91 -16.18
N VAL A 245 -0.81 2.06 -16.29
CA VAL A 245 -0.95 0.77 -15.60
C VAL A 245 -0.54 -0.42 -16.47
N GLU A 246 -0.11 -0.24 -17.72
CA GLU A 246 0.22 -1.35 -18.61
C GLU A 246 1.55 -2.02 -18.23
N ARG A 247 1.57 -3.36 -18.27
CA ARG A 247 2.76 -4.19 -17.96
C ARG A 247 3.86 -4.08 -19.04
N GLY A 248 3.49 -3.77 -20.28
CA GLY A 248 4.40 -3.73 -21.40
C GLY A 248 4.97 -5.12 -21.74
N GLU A 249 6.23 -5.18 -22.14
CA GLU A 249 6.94 -6.41 -22.53
C GLU A 249 7.46 -7.25 -21.35
N PHE A 250 7.34 -6.75 -20.12
CA PHE A 250 7.79 -7.46 -18.93
C PHE A 250 6.88 -8.65 -18.58
N ARG A 251 7.48 -9.72 -18.09
CA ARG A 251 6.74 -10.92 -17.67
C ARG A 251 5.80 -10.64 -16.49
N HIS A 252 6.23 -9.81 -15.53
CA HIS A 252 5.50 -9.44 -14.31
C HIS A 252 5.59 -7.95 -14.03
N TYR A 253 4.61 -7.39 -13.33
CA TYR A 253 4.64 -5.98 -12.89
C TYR A 253 5.85 -5.70 -11.98
N MET A 254 6.12 -6.58 -11.02
CA MET A 254 7.27 -6.41 -10.13
C MET A 254 8.59 -6.25 -10.89
N LEU A 255 8.83 -7.05 -11.96
CA LEU A 255 10.05 -6.90 -12.75
C LEU A 255 10.08 -5.54 -13.46
N LYS A 256 8.98 -5.13 -14.09
CA LYS A 256 8.84 -3.79 -14.68
C LYS A 256 9.19 -2.70 -13.66
N GLU A 257 8.61 -2.78 -12.47
CA GLU A 257 8.76 -1.81 -11.40
C GLU A 257 10.20 -1.77 -10.84
N ILE A 258 10.91 -2.91 -10.80
CA ILE A 258 12.35 -2.96 -10.49
C ILE A 258 13.16 -2.21 -11.56
N PHE A 259 12.85 -2.42 -12.85
CA PHE A 259 13.55 -1.76 -13.94
C PHE A 259 13.16 -0.28 -14.13
N GLU A 260 12.02 0.15 -13.61
CA GLU A 260 11.58 1.54 -13.61
C GLU A 260 12.28 2.41 -12.54
N GLN A 261 13.01 1.83 -11.59
CA GLN A 261 13.60 2.57 -10.46
C GLN A 261 14.49 3.74 -10.87
N PRO A 262 15.35 3.66 -11.90
CA PRO A 262 16.15 4.81 -12.35
C PRO A 262 15.27 6.00 -12.71
N ARG A 263 14.20 5.76 -13.48
CA ARG A 263 13.24 6.79 -13.90
C ARG A 263 12.43 7.29 -12.70
N ALA A 264 11.96 6.40 -11.84
CA ALA A 264 11.20 6.76 -10.65
C ALA A 264 12.00 7.68 -9.69
N ILE A 265 13.30 7.39 -9.52
CA ILE A 265 14.22 8.22 -8.73
C ILE A 265 14.41 9.58 -9.39
N ALA A 266 14.62 9.64 -10.71
CA ALA A 266 14.74 10.89 -11.45
C ALA A 266 13.46 11.75 -11.30
N ASN A 267 12.28 11.17 -11.43
CA ASN A 267 11.00 11.84 -11.22
C ASN A 267 10.83 12.33 -9.78
N THR A 268 11.35 11.59 -8.80
CA THR A 268 11.33 12.00 -7.39
C THR A 268 12.19 13.24 -7.16
N LEU A 269 13.27 13.41 -7.90
CA LEU A 269 14.18 14.57 -7.78
C LEU A 269 13.73 15.77 -8.60
N GLU A 270 12.96 15.54 -9.67
CA GLU A 270 12.56 16.60 -10.62
C GLU A 270 11.82 17.75 -9.96
N GLY A 271 12.33 18.98 -10.16
CA GLY A 271 11.77 20.21 -9.59
C GLY A 271 11.94 20.36 -8.07
N ARG A 272 12.74 19.49 -7.42
CA ARG A 272 13.01 19.54 -5.98
C ARG A 272 14.43 19.90 -5.62
N VAL A 273 15.29 19.87 -6.61
CA VAL A 273 16.69 20.26 -6.50
C VAL A 273 16.97 21.38 -7.48
N ASN A 274 17.66 22.42 -7.03
CA ASN A 274 18.10 23.53 -7.86
C ASN A 274 19.49 23.99 -7.44
N GLN A 275 20.41 24.05 -8.40
CA GLN A 275 21.80 24.50 -8.16
C GLN A 275 22.51 23.78 -6.99
N GLY A 276 22.28 22.47 -6.86
CA GLY A 276 22.89 21.64 -5.81
C GLY A 276 22.25 21.82 -4.42
N ARG A 277 21.06 22.41 -4.33
CA ARG A 277 20.29 22.58 -3.08
C ARG A 277 18.91 21.95 -3.20
N VAL A 278 18.42 21.38 -2.11
CA VAL A 278 17.05 20.89 -2.00
C VAL A 278 16.11 22.07 -1.73
N LEU A 279 14.98 22.14 -2.45
CA LEU A 279 13.98 23.17 -2.30
C LEU A 279 13.01 22.83 -1.15
N GLU A 280 12.92 23.63 -0.11
CA GLU A 280 12.00 23.41 1.01
C GLU A 280 10.52 23.44 0.57
N ALA A 281 10.19 24.29 -0.40
CA ALA A 281 8.84 24.38 -0.96
C ALA A 281 8.36 23.06 -1.60
N ALA A 282 9.26 22.11 -1.88
CA ALA A 282 8.89 20.76 -2.36
C ALA A 282 8.08 19.96 -1.34
N PHE A 283 8.13 20.32 -0.06
CA PHE A 283 7.41 19.67 1.03
C PHE A 283 6.04 20.32 1.34
N GLY A 284 5.78 21.51 0.80
CA GLY A 284 4.57 22.30 1.01
C GLY A 284 4.87 23.77 1.24
N VAL A 285 3.85 24.61 1.17
CA VAL A 285 4.00 26.08 1.28
C VAL A 285 4.49 26.51 2.65
N ASP A 286 4.12 25.80 3.72
CA ASP A 286 4.48 26.14 5.10
C ASP A 286 5.74 25.41 5.59
N ALA A 287 6.43 24.66 4.69
CA ALA A 287 7.56 23.81 5.06
C ALA A 287 8.69 24.59 5.76
N ALA A 288 9.06 25.78 5.27
CA ALA A 288 10.13 26.58 5.84
C ALA A 288 9.81 27.02 7.29
N GLU A 289 8.57 27.41 7.56
CA GLU A 289 8.12 27.78 8.91
C GLU A 289 8.09 26.57 9.85
N ILE A 290 7.49 25.45 9.39
CA ILE A 290 7.39 24.22 10.18
C ILE A 290 8.77 23.69 10.51
N PHE A 291 9.65 23.54 9.52
CA PHE A 291 11.00 22.99 9.71
C PHE A 291 11.87 23.85 10.61
N SER A 292 11.64 25.17 10.66
CA SER A 292 12.38 26.07 11.56
C SER A 292 12.17 25.76 13.05
N LYS A 293 11.08 25.07 13.40
CA LYS A 293 10.68 24.74 14.77
C LYS A 293 11.01 23.30 15.15
N VAL A 294 11.38 22.43 14.19
CA VAL A 294 11.60 21.01 14.40
C VAL A 294 12.87 20.77 15.22
N GLN A 295 12.76 20.00 16.30
CA GLN A 295 13.86 19.59 17.18
C GLN A 295 14.06 18.06 17.22
N GLY A 296 13.16 17.30 16.60
CA GLY A 296 13.22 15.85 16.50
C GLY A 296 12.22 15.34 15.49
N VAL A 297 12.44 14.13 15.01
CA VAL A 297 11.58 13.46 14.05
C VAL A 297 11.05 12.17 14.65
N HIS A 298 9.77 11.89 14.43
CA HIS A 298 9.14 10.63 14.79
C HIS A 298 8.46 10.04 13.57
N ILE A 299 9.00 8.92 13.06
CA ILE A 299 8.51 8.25 11.85
C ILE A 299 7.58 7.12 12.26
N ILE A 300 6.39 7.04 11.67
CA ILE A 300 5.44 5.94 11.82
C ILE A 300 5.09 5.35 10.45
N ALA A 301 5.22 4.05 10.30
CA ALA A 301 4.98 3.35 9.05
C ALA A 301 4.75 1.84 9.26
N CYS A 302 4.38 1.12 8.20
CA CYS A 302 4.23 -0.33 8.17
C CYS A 302 5.13 -0.98 7.12
N GLY A 303 5.57 -2.22 7.35
CA GLY A 303 6.26 -3.08 6.38
C GLY A 303 7.46 -2.42 5.71
N THR A 304 7.49 -2.45 4.39
CA THR A 304 8.54 -1.84 3.55
C THR A 304 8.79 -0.35 3.90
N SER A 305 7.74 0.43 4.14
CA SER A 305 7.86 1.83 4.54
C SER A 305 8.47 2.00 5.94
N TYR A 306 8.23 1.06 6.87
CA TYR A 306 8.89 1.04 8.16
C TYR A 306 10.41 0.78 8.00
N HIS A 307 10.81 -0.15 7.11
CA HIS A 307 12.23 -0.37 6.81
C HIS A 307 12.89 0.87 6.21
N ALA A 308 12.19 1.59 5.34
CA ALA A 308 12.68 2.89 4.82
C ALA A 308 12.87 3.89 5.96
N GLY A 309 11.93 3.99 6.89
CA GLY A 309 12.03 4.83 8.08
C GLY A 309 13.25 4.51 8.94
N LEU A 310 13.58 3.21 9.13
CA LEU A 310 14.76 2.79 9.87
C LEU A 310 16.07 3.27 9.22
N ILE A 311 16.17 3.25 7.89
CA ILE A 311 17.31 3.82 7.16
C ILE A 311 17.34 5.35 7.35
N GLY A 312 16.18 5.99 7.20
CA GLY A 312 16.03 7.43 7.43
C GLY A 312 16.50 7.88 8.82
N ARG A 313 16.27 7.08 9.86
CA ARG A 313 16.79 7.35 11.19
C ARG A 313 18.32 7.45 11.23
N TYR A 314 19.03 6.51 10.59
CA TYR A 314 20.49 6.57 10.50
C TYR A 314 20.95 7.87 9.83
N TRP A 315 20.30 8.27 8.75
CA TRP A 315 20.63 9.52 8.05
C TRP A 315 20.31 10.78 8.88
N MET A 316 19.14 10.83 9.51
CA MET A 316 18.73 11.96 10.36
C MET A 316 19.71 12.17 11.52
N GLU A 317 20.14 11.09 12.17
CA GLU A 317 21.05 11.16 13.30
C GLU A 317 22.50 11.45 12.86
N SER A 318 23.01 10.74 11.83
CA SER A 318 24.43 10.85 11.44
C SER A 318 24.74 12.05 10.54
N LEU A 319 23.83 12.40 9.61
CA LEU A 319 24.08 13.47 8.64
C LEU A 319 23.46 14.81 9.08
N ALA A 320 22.28 14.78 9.67
CA ALA A 320 21.55 15.97 10.07
C ALA A 320 21.74 16.34 11.54
N GLY A 321 22.19 15.42 12.41
CA GLY A 321 22.35 15.66 13.84
C GLY A 321 21.03 15.85 14.59
N ILE A 322 19.91 15.33 14.05
CA ILE A 322 18.59 15.45 14.62
C ILE A 322 18.11 14.12 15.23
N PRO A 323 17.60 14.08 16.46
CA PRO A 323 17.06 12.87 17.05
C PRO A 323 15.90 12.32 16.22
N CYS A 324 15.94 11.02 15.93
CA CYS A 324 14.90 10.35 15.13
C CYS A 324 14.47 9.02 15.79
N SER A 325 13.17 8.84 15.98
CA SER A 325 12.57 7.57 16.37
C SER A 325 11.69 7.02 15.25
N VAL A 326 11.61 5.69 15.17
CA VAL A 326 10.83 5.00 14.14
C VAL A 326 10.01 3.90 14.80
N GLU A 327 8.72 3.87 14.54
CA GLU A 327 7.81 2.88 15.11
C GLU A 327 6.90 2.26 14.05
N VAL A 328 6.51 1.01 14.26
CA VAL A 328 5.47 0.35 13.48
C VAL A 328 4.14 1.01 13.82
N ALA A 329 3.37 1.40 12.81
CA ALA A 329 2.15 2.18 13.01
C ALA A 329 1.07 1.43 13.80
N SER A 330 0.92 0.11 13.61
CA SER A 330 -0.01 -0.73 14.38
C SER A 330 0.28 -0.73 15.90
N GLU A 331 1.55 -0.61 16.29
CA GLU A 331 1.94 -0.56 17.70
C GLU A 331 1.85 0.86 18.26
N PHE A 332 2.24 1.87 17.45
CA PHE A 332 2.19 3.27 17.85
C PHE A 332 0.78 3.71 18.24
N ARG A 333 -0.25 3.32 17.46
CA ARG A 333 -1.64 3.75 17.66
C ARG A 333 -2.25 3.34 19.01
N TYR A 334 -1.70 2.32 19.67
CA TYR A 334 -2.18 1.83 20.98
C TYR A 334 -1.25 2.17 22.15
N ARG A 335 -0.09 2.74 21.85
CA ARG A 335 0.90 3.13 22.83
C ARG A 335 0.68 4.58 23.29
N LYS A 336 1.14 4.94 24.47
CA LYS A 336 1.20 6.32 24.97
C LYS A 336 2.66 6.80 25.00
N PRO A 337 3.24 7.23 23.87
CA PRO A 337 4.60 7.74 23.86
C PRO A 337 4.69 9.08 24.58
N VAL A 338 5.88 9.39 25.07
CA VAL A 338 6.17 10.74 25.57
C VAL A 338 6.38 11.65 24.38
N VAL A 339 5.47 12.63 24.20
CA VAL A 339 5.58 13.63 23.15
C VAL A 339 6.65 14.65 23.55
N ARG A 340 7.63 14.82 22.68
CA ARG A 340 8.62 15.90 22.82
C ARG A 340 8.11 17.13 22.08
N ASN A 341 8.21 18.29 22.72
CA ASN A 341 7.87 19.56 22.07
C ASN A 341 8.67 19.71 20.78
N SER A 342 8.04 20.26 19.73
CA SER A 342 8.67 20.50 18.43
C SER A 342 9.14 19.24 17.69
N SER A 343 8.49 18.07 17.92
CA SER A 343 8.69 16.87 17.11
C SER A 343 7.81 16.89 15.87
N LEU A 344 8.42 16.62 14.71
CA LEU A 344 7.71 16.38 13.46
C LEU A 344 7.29 14.92 13.38
N ILE A 345 5.99 14.63 13.24
CA ILE A 345 5.51 13.32 12.85
C ILE A 345 5.71 13.16 11.35
N VAL A 346 6.35 12.06 10.95
CA VAL A 346 6.50 11.69 9.55
C VAL A 346 5.80 10.36 9.31
N THR A 347 4.80 10.35 8.43
CA THR A 347 4.17 9.12 7.94
C THR A 347 4.76 8.73 6.59
N ILE A 348 4.97 7.43 6.37
CA ILE A 348 5.45 6.91 5.09
C ILE A 348 4.48 5.83 4.61
N SER A 349 3.95 6.00 3.39
CA SER A 349 3.04 5.03 2.79
C SER A 349 3.09 5.11 1.26
N GLN A 350 3.08 3.97 0.57
CA GLN A 350 2.96 3.94 -0.88
C GLN A 350 1.56 4.40 -1.33
N SER A 351 0.51 3.85 -0.73
CA SER A 351 -0.89 4.12 -1.09
C SER A 351 -1.47 5.34 -0.41
N GLY A 352 -0.92 5.74 0.75
CA GLY A 352 -1.51 6.76 1.61
C GLY A 352 -2.85 6.39 2.24
N GLU A 353 -3.25 5.11 2.15
CA GLU A 353 -4.52 4.57 2.65
C GLU A 353 -4.32 3.42 3.64
N THR A 354 -3.10 3.23 4.17
CA THR A 354 -2.82 2.18 5.16
C THR A 354 -3.51 2.52 6.47
N ALA A 355 -4.47 1.67 6.89
CA ALA A 355 -5.34 1.92 8.05
C ALA A 355 -4.55 2.25 9.32
N ASP A 356 -3.56 1.42 9.67
CA ASP A 356 -2.73 1.66 10.86
C ASP A 356 -1.94 2.96 10.80
N THR A 357 -1.44 3.33 9.61
CA THR A 357 -0.66 4.57 9.46
C THR A 357 -1.56 5.80 9.59
N LEU A 358 -2.78 5.75 9.04
CA LEU A 358 -3.79 6.80 9.22
C LEU A 358 -4.20 6.93 10.69
N ALA A 359 -4.56 5.82 11.32
CA ALA A 359 -4.91 5.82 12.74
C ALA A 359 -3.73 6.27 13.63
N GLY A 360 -2.50 5.90 13.26
CA GLY A 360 -1.28 6.38 13.92
C GLY A 360 -1.11 7.90 13.80
N LEU A 361 -1.40 8.50 12.63
CA LEU A 361 -1.37 9.95 12.45
C LEU A 361 -2.43 10.65 13.31
N GLN A 362 -3.66 10.12 13.33
CA GLN A 362 -4.75 10.66 14.14
C GLN A 362 -4.43 10.57 15.64
N GLU A 363 -3.88 9.43 16.09
CA GLU A 363 -3.43 9.27 17.48
C GLU A 363 -2.27 10.22 17.82
N ALA A 364 -1.31 10.43 16.92
CA ALA A 364 -0.24 11.40 17.13
C ALA A 364 -0.79 12.80 17.38
N ARG A 365 -1.77 13.24 16.60
CA ARG A 365 -2.46 14.52 16.81
C ARG A 365 -3.18 14.58 18.16
N ARG A 366 -3.91 13.51 18.52
CA ARG A 366 -4.58 13.42 19.82
C ARG A 366 -3.63 13.49 21.00
N LEU A 367 -2.42 12.95 20.84
CA LEU A 367 -1.37 13.00 21.83
C LEU A 367 -0.65 14.35 21.92
N GLY A 368 -0.86 15.26 20.96
CA GLY A 368 -0.30 16.60 20.96
C GLY A 368 1.00 16.77 20.16
N PHE A 369 1.31 15.85 19.23
CA PHE A 369 2.31 16.13 18.19
C PHE A 369 1.84 17.30 17.33
N GLY A 370 2.67 18.35 17.21
CA GLY A 370 2.22 19.63 16.68
C GLY A 370 2.14 19.72 15.16
N GLN A 371 2.97 18.97 14.43
CA GLN A 371 3.11 19.09 12.98
C GLN A 371 3.34 17.71 12.35
N SER A 372 2.83 17.54 11.14
CA SER A 372 2.90 16.29 10.39
C SER A 372 3.39 16.48 8.96
N LEU A 373 4.16 15.50 8.48
CA LEU A 373 4.58 15.35 7.09
C LEU A 373 4.26 13.94 6.63
N THR A 374 3.66 13.80 5.44
CA THR A 374 3.56 12.50 4.79
C THR A 374 4.52 12.37 3.61
N ILE A 375 5.19 11.22 3.50
CA ILE A 375 5.91 10.78 2.29
C ILE A 375 5.03 9.73 1.62
N CYS A 376 4.45 10.06 0.45
CA CYS A 376 3.45 9.25 -0.20
C CYS A 376 3.61 9.20 -1.71
N ASN A 377 3.09 8.15 -2.36
CA ASN A 377 3.10 8.07 -3.82
C ASN A 377 1.73 8.37 -4.46
N ALA A 378 0.63 8.28 -3.71
CA ALA A 378 -0.71 8.57 -4.18
C ALA A 378 -1.13 10.00 -3.79
N PRO A 379 -1.26 10.95 -4.75
CA PRO A 379 -1.40 12.39 -4.45
C PRO A 379 -2.73 12.74 -3.76
N GLU A 380 -3.78 11.98 -3.99
CA GLU A 380 -5.14 12.29 -3.51
C GLU A 380 -5.54 11.41 -2.31
N SER A 381 -4.57 10.75 -1.67
CA SER A 381 -4.80 9.83 -0.57
C SER A 381 -5.16 10.51 0.75
N SER A 382 -5.74 9.75 1.68
CA SER A 382 -6.15 10.23 3.00
C SER A 382 -4.97 10.79 3.79
N LEU A 383 -3.80 10.12 3.80
CA LEU A 383 -2.61 10.65 4.49
C LEU A 383 -2.16 12.01 3.94
N VAL A 384 -2.25 12.22 2.61
CA VAL A 384 -1.89 13.51 1.99
C VAL A 384 -2.86 14.60 2.40
N ARG A 385 -4.16 14.31 2.43
CA ARG A 385 -5.19 15.28 2.84
C ARG A 385 -5.16 15.61 4.32
N GLU A 386 -4.77 14.64 5.16
CA GLU A 386 -4.74 14.82 6.61
C GLU A 386 -3.41 15.36 7.14
N SER A 387 -2.33 15.39 6.39
CA SER A 387 -1.03 15.88 6.84
C SER A 387 -0.86 17.39 6.56
N ASP A 388 -0.11 18.07 7.43
CA ASP A 388 0.20 19.52 7.25
C ASP A 388 1.14 19.73 6.06
N LEU A 389 2.07 18.79 5.83
CA LEU A 389 3.02 18.79 4.73
C LEU A 389 2.95 17.45 3.98
N ALA A 390 3.26 17.46 2.68
CA ALA A 390 3.31 16.25 1.87
C ALA A 390 4.48 16.30 0.87
N LEU A 391 5.27 15.21 0.84
CA LEU A 391 6.28 14.99 -0.20
C LEU A 391 5.88 13.79 -1.05
N MET A 392 5.44 14.04 -2.27
CA MET A 392 5.05 12.99 -3.21
C MET A 392 6.28 12.30 -3.80
N THR A 393 6.37 10.97 -3.77
CA THR A 393 7.51 10.25 -4.35
C THR A 393 7.51 10.25 -5.88
N ARG A 394 6.37 10.43 -6.53
CA ARG A 394 6.22 10.45 -7.99
C ARG A 394 6.79 9.20 -8.68
N ALA A 395 6.73 8.05 -8.00
CA ALA A 395 7.21 6.78 -8.55
C ALA A 395 6.33 6.24 -9.69
N GLY A 396 5.18 6.86 -9.94
CA GLY A 396 4.14 6.32 -10.81
C GLY A 396 3.39 5.15 -10.16
N PRO A 397 2.40 4.57 -10.84
CA PRO A 397 1.65 3.42 -10.33
C PRO A 397 2.57 2.24 -10.01
N GLU A 398 2.35 1.59 -8.86
CA GLU A 398 3.02 0.36 -8.45
C GLU A 398 1.94 -0.69 -8.18
N ILE A 399 1.90 -1.74 -9.02
CA ILE A 399 0.83 -2.74 -9.09
C ILE A 399 1.21 -4.02 -8.37
N GLY A 400 2.46 -4.47 -8.51
CA GLY A 400 2.97 -5.63 -7.79
C GLY A 400 2.74 -5.48 -6.29
N VAL A 401 2.21 -6.52 -5.63
CA VAL A 401 1.91 -6.47 -4.19
C VAL A 401 3.16 -6.18 -3.39
N ALA A 402 4.27 -6.84 -3.69
CA ALA A 402 5.57 -6.59 -3.08
C ALA A 402 6.15 -5.26 -3.60
N SER A 403 6.32 -4.27 -2.73
CA SER A 403 6.82 -2.95 -3.10
C SER A 403 8.29 -2.98 -3.51
N THR A 404 8.65 -2.24 -4.56
CA THR A 404 10.00 -2.14 -5.12
C THR A 404 10.42 -0.68 -5.33
N LYS A 405 9.96 -0.03 -6.41
CA LYS A 405 10.27 1.37 -6.71
C LYS A 405 9.72 2.35 -5.66
N ALA A 406 8.62 2.01 -4.98
CA ALA A 406 8.12 2.81 -3.88
C ALA A 406 9.13 2.89 -2.74
N PHE A 407 9.82 1.79 -2.40
CA PHE A 407 10.85 1.78 -1.36
C PHE A 407 12.02 2.69 -1.70
N THR A 408 12.63 2.53 -2.88
CA THR A 408 13.80 3.33 -3.28
C THR A 408 13.46 4.82 -3.40
N THR A 409 12.26 5.16 -3.88
CA THR A 409 11.82 6.56 -3.94
C THR A 409 11.46 7.13 -2.57
N GLN A 410 10.97 6.33 -1.61
CA GLN A 410 10.82 6.73 -0.22
C GLN A 410 12.17 7.03 0.44
N LEU A 411 13.20 6.24 0.15
CA LEU A 411 14.56 6.51 0.62
C LEU A 411 15.11 7.83 0.06
N VAL A 412 14.91 8.10 -1.23
CA VAL A 412 15.27 9.40 -1.83
C VAL A 412 14.53 10.54 -1.14
N ALA A 413 13.23 10.40 -0.90
CA ALA A 413 12.42 11.40 -0.21
C ALA A 413 12.90 11.66 1.24
N LEU A 414 13.27 10.59 1.96
CA LEU A 414 13.85 10.68 3.31
C LEU A 414 15.22 11.37 3.29
N MET A 415 16.06 11.13 2.29
CA MET A 415 17.33 11.82 2.14
C MET A 415 17.11 13.31 1.86
N LEU A 416 16.15 13.69 1.00
CA LEU A 416 15.77 15.08 0.79
C LEU A 416 15.32 15.76 2.10
N LEU A 417 14.50 15.07 2.90
CA LEU A 417 14.07 15.57 4.21
C LEU A 417 15.26 15.70 5.18
N THR A 418 16.16 14.73 5.20
CA THR A 418 17.39 14.77 6.02
C THR A 418 18.24 15.99 5.68
N ILE A 419 18.42 16.27 4.39
CA ILE A 419 19.20 17.43 3.93
C ILE A 419 18.56 18.75 4.40
N VAL A 420 17.26 18.91 4.16
CA VAL A 420 16.55 20.15 4.50
C VAL A 420 16.54 20.41 6.01
N LEU A 421 16.29 19.39 6.82
CA LEU A 421 16.35 19.52 8.26
C LEU A 421 17.78 19.75 8.75
N GLY A 422 18.76 19.04 8.18
CA GLY A 422 20.16 19.10 8.55
C GLY A 422 20.79 20.49 8.44
N ARG A 423 20.32 21.33 7.51
CA ARG A 423 20.74 22.73 7.38
C ARG A 423 20.61 23.54 8.66
N ARG A 424 19.66 23.15 9.53
CA ARG A 424 19.35 23.84 10.78
C ARG A 424 20.14 23.32 11.97
N PHE A 425 20.94 22.27 11.76
CA PHE A 425 21.72 21.62 12.80
C PHE A 425 23.21 21.57 12.43
N THR A 426 23.64 20.49 11.79
CA THR A 426 25.08 20.21 11.59
C THR A 426 25.55 20.20 10.15
N MET A 427 24.63 20.22 9.18
CA MET A 427 24.96 20.07 7.76
C MET A 427 25.53 21.36 7.16
N SER A 428 26.71 21.30 6.59
CA SER A 428 27.31 22.39 5.82
C SER A 428 26.75 22.47 4.39
N ASP A 429 26.86 23.64 3.75
CA ASP A 429 26.50 23.82 2.34
C ASP A 429 27.30 22.88 1.42
N GLU A 430 28.56 22.56 1.75
CA GLU A 430 29.39 21.63 0.99
C GLU A 430 28.89 20.18 1.10
N THR A 431 28.48 19.78 2.31
CA THR A 431 27.88 18.45 2.55
C THR A 431 26.57 18.30 1.79
N GLU A 432 25.68 19.32 1.85
CA GLU A 432 24.44 19.33 1.07
C GLU A 432 24.71 19.18 -0.43
N LEU A 433 25.63 20.01 -0.97
CA LEU A 433 25.98 19.94 -2.39
C LEU A 433 26.49 18.56 -2.79
N SER A 434 27.31 17.95 -1.94
CA SER A 434 27.82 16.58 -2.16
C SER A 434 26.70 15.56 -2.20
N LEU A 435 25.78 15.57 -1.21
CA LEU A 435 24.65 14.65 -1.13
C LEU A 435 23.69 14.82 -2.33
N VAL A 436 23.41 16.06 -2.71
CA VAL A 436 22.55 16.34 -3.88
C VAL A 436 23.15 15.79 -5.16
N ARG A 437 24.47 15.98 -5.39
CA ARG A 437 25.16 15.41 -6.57
C ARG A 437 25.08 13.89 -6.60
N GLN A 438 25.17 13.23 -5.45
CA GLN A 438 25.05 11.79 -5.35
C GLN A 438 23.62 11.34 -5.68
N LEU A 439 22.60 12.03 -5.19
CA LEU A 439 21.21 11.75 -5.56
C LEU A 439 20.95 11.94 -7.06
N GLU A 440 21.53 12.99 -7.67
CA GLU A 440 21.42 13.22 -9.12
C GLU A 440 22.13 12.14 -9.94
N HIS A 441 23.19 11.50 -9.39
CA HIS A 441 23.92 10.41 -10.03
C HIS A 441 23.26 9.04 -9.82
N LEU A 442 22.47 8.88 -8.77
CA LEU A 442 21.87 7.62 -8.34
C LEU A 442 21.11 6.84 -9.44
N PRO A 443 20.34 7.46 -10.37
CA PRO A 443 19.71 6.71 -11.45
C PRO A 443 20.69 5.88 -12.28
N ARG A 444 21.88 6.41 -12.56
CA ARG A 444 22.95 5.71 -13.30
C ARG A 444 23.55 4.56 -12.51
N GLU A 445 23.71 4.72 -11.20
CA GLU A 445 24.18 3.64 -10.32
C GLU A 445 23.18 2.49 -10.30
N ILE A 446 21.88 2.78 -10.22
CA ILE A 446 20.83 1.76 -10.29
C ILE A 446 20.82 1.06 -11.67
N GLU A 447 20.96 1.80 -12.78
CA GLU A 447 21.12 1.20 -14.12
C GLU A 447 22.31 0.24 -14.20
N ALA A 448 23.41 0.54 -13.52
CA ALA A 448 24.57 -0.34 -13.45
C ALA A 448 24.27 -1.64 -12.68
N VAL A 449 23.52 -1.53 -11.56
CA VAL A 449 23.09 -2.69 -10.77
C VAL A 449 22.11 -3.57 -11.55
N LEU A 450 21.16 -2.98 -12.28
CA LEU A 450 20.20 -3.73 -13.09
C LEU A 450 20.86 -4.61 -14.17
N LYS A 451 22.07 -4.28 -14.61
CA LYS A 451 22.86 -5.14 -15.52
C LYS A 451 23.29 -6.46 -14.89
N LEU A 452 23.22 -6.58 -13.57
CA LEU A 452 23.50 -7.82 -12.85
C LEU A 452 22.35 -8.84 -12.91
N ASP A 453 21.18 -8.47 -13.48
CA ASP A 453 19.95 -9.26 -13.51
C ASP A 453 20.19 -10.72 -13.92
N GLY A 454 20.80 -10.95 -15.07
CA GLY A 454 21.07 -12.31 -15.56
C GLY A 454 22.03 -13.11 -14.66
N ARG A 455 22.94 -12.44 -13.93
CA ARG A 455 23.83 -13.11 -12.97
C ARG A 455 23.07 -13.47 -11.70
N ILE A 456 22.20 -12.56 -11.23
CA ILE A 456 21.36 -12.81 -10.05
C ILE A 456 20.35 -13.92 -10.34
N GLN A 457 19.82 -14.00 -11.56
CA GLN A 457 18.96 -15.11 -12.00
C GLN A 457 19.66 -16.46 -11.83
N GLN A 458 20.93 -16.58 -12.23
CA GLN A 458 21.70 -17.82 -12.03
C GLN A 458 21.90 -18.14 -10.54
N LEU A 459 22.16 -17.13 -9.70
CA LEU A 459 22.35 -17.32 -8.27
C LEU A 459 21.05 -17.73 -7.55
N ALA A 460 19.90 -17.31 -8.06
CA ALA A 460 18.60 -17.69 -7.53
C ALA A 460 18.32 -19.19 -7.58
N GLU A 461 19.00 -19.96 -8.47
CA GLU A 461 18.87 -21.41 -8.57
C GLU A 461 19.23 -22.10 -7.24
N GLY A 462 20.18 -21.54 -6.48
CA GLY A 462 20.58 -22.04 -5.15
C GLY A 462 19.49 -21.93 -4.07
N PHE A 463 18.36 -21.26 -4.36
CA PHE A 463 17.24 -21.10 -3.43
C PHE A 463 16.01 -21.92 -3.81
N ALA A 464 15.98 -22.58 -4.97
CA ALA A 464 14.78 -23.20 -5.52
C ALA A 464 14.15 -24.25 -4.60
N ASP A 465 14.96 -25.05 -3.91
CA ASP A 465 14.56 -26.11 -2.97
C ASP A 465 14.56 -25.67 -1.50
N LYS A 466 15.05 -24.44 -1.20
CA LYS A 466 15.18 -23.97 0.17
C LYS A 466 13.84 -23.53 0.78
N GLN A 467 13.72 -23.74 2.09
CA GLN A 467 12.56 -23.35 2.90
C GLN A 467 12.86 -22.18 3.83
N HIS A 468 14.13 -21.96 4.13
CA HIS A 468 14.62 -20.92 5.06
C HIS A 468 15.77 -20.15 4.43
N ALA A 469 15.96 -18.91 4.84
CA ALA A 469 17.11 -18.08 4.48
C ALA A 469 17.36 -17.02 5.56
N LEU A 470 18.62 -16.70 5.79
CA LEU A 470 19.00 -15.58 6.67
C LEU A 470 19.58 -14.43 5.83
N PHE A 471 19.31 -13.22 6.30
CA PHE A 471 19.85 -11.99 5.70
C PHE A 471 20.66 -11.23 6.75
N LEU A 472 21.85 -10.78 6.38
CA LEU A 472 22.75 -10.09 7.29
C LEU A 472 23.12 -8.71 6.77
N GLY A 473 23.05 -7.72 7.65
CA GLY A 473 23.52 -6.36 7.42
C GLY A 473 24.05 -5.73 8.68
N ARG A 474 24.72 -4.59 8.56
CA ARG A 474 25.18 -3.78 9.70
C ARG A 474 24.86 -2.31 9.48
N GLY A 475 24.64 -1.57 10.60
CA GLY A 475 24.29 -0.15 10.49
C GLY A 475 23.04 0.07 9.63
N ALA A 476 23.09 1.04 8.74
CA ALA A 476 21.98 1.36 7.81
C ALA A 476 21.67 0.21 6.82
N HIS A 477 22.55 -0.78 6.68
CA HIS A 477 22.35 -1.94 5.81
C HIS A 477 21.64 -3.11 6.50
N TYR A 478 21.42 -3.06 7.81
CA TYR A 478 20.51 -4.00 8.48
C TYR A 478 19.06 -3.84 8.01
N PRO A 479 18.47 -2.64 7.98
CA PRO A 479 17.14 -2.46 7.37
C PRO A 479 17.07 -2.83 5.87
N VAL A 480 18.16 -2.70 5.11
CA VAL A 480 18.25 -3.21 3.72
C VAL A 480 18.14 -4.74 3.70
N ALA A 481 18.85 -5.43 4.60
CA ALA A 481 18.73 -6.88 4.76
C ALA A 481 17.30 -7.28 5.19
N MET A 482 16.65 -6.52 6.07
CA MET A 482 15.23 -6.72 6.46
C MET A 482 14.31 -6.63 5.23
N GLU A 483 14.53 -5.63 4.38
CA GLU A 483 13.73 -5.45 3.16
C GLU A 483 13.95 -6.60 2.16
N GLY A 484 15.19 -7.05 1.97
CA GLY A 484 15.51 -8.22 1.15
C GLY A 484 14.83 -9.49 1.66
N ALA A 485 14.87 -9.75 2.96
CA ALA A 485 14.20 -10.87 3.62
C ALA A 485 12.67 -10.77 3.47
N LEU A 486 12.11 -9.57 3.60
CA LEU A 486 10.68 -9.32 3.40
C LEU A 486 10.28 -9.66 1.96
N LYS A 487 10.99 -9.14 0.96
CA LYS A 487 10.69 -9.43 -0.46
C LYS A 487 10.76 -10.93 -0.75
N LEU A 488 11.80 -11.61 -0.25
CA LEU A 488 11.92 -13.05 -0.47
C LEU A 488 10.74 -13.82 0.13
N LYS A 489 10.36 -13.54 1.39
CA LYS A 489 9.24 -14.24 2.04
C LYS A 489 7.89 -13.95 1.39
N GLU A 490 7.64 -12.71 0.97
CA GLU A 490 6.36 -12.31 0.38
C GLU A 490 6.02 -13.08 -0.88
N ILE A 491 6.99 -13.24 -1.79
CA ILE A 491 6.73 -13.75 -3.14
C ILE A 491 7.21 -15.18 -3.38
N SER A 492 8.17 -15.69 -2.60
CA SER A 492 8.68 -17.07 -2.74
C SER A 492 8.17 -18.03 -1.67
N TYR A 493 7.59 -17.50 -0.59
CA TYR A 493 7.14 -18.24 0.61
C TYR A 493 8.27 -18.92 1.39
N ILE A 494 9.53 -18.59 1.11
CA ILE A 494 10.67 -18.98 1.93
C ILE A 494 10.60 -18.20 3.25
N HIS A 495 10.74 -18.89 4.38
CA HIS A 495 10.85 -18.24 5.68
C HIS A 495 12.21 -17.51 5.77
N ALA A 496 12.21 -16.24 5.46
CA ALA A 496 13.40 -15.39 5.44
C ALA A 496 13.40 -14.41 6.61
N GLU A 497 14.49 -14.32 7.34
CA GLU A 497 14.68 -13.38 8.44
C GLU A 497 15.98 -12.61 8.29
N ALA A 498 16.00 -11.39 8.82
CA ALA A 498 17.20 -10.56 8.83
C ALA A 498 17.68 -10.28 10.24
N TYR A 499 19.00 -10.26 10.42
CA TYR A 499 19.62 -9.93 11.69
C TYR A 499 20.73 -8.89 11.49
N PRO A 500 20.96 -8.00 12.48
CA PRO A 500 22.24 -7.32 12.56
C PRO A 500 23.33 -8.37 12.70
N ALA A 501 24.32 -8.40 11.81
CA ALA A 501 25.29 -9.49 11.77
C ALA A 501 26.02 -9.71 13.12
N GLY A 502 26.14 -8.66 13.93
CA GLY A 502 26.68 -8.76 15.30
C GLY A 502 25.85 -9.59 16.28
N GLU A 503 24.53 -9.72 16.02
CA GLU A 503 23.59 -10.47 16.87
C GLU A 503 23.59 -11.98 16.60
N LEU A 504 24.31 -12.46 15.57
CA LEU A 504 24.41 -13.89 15.28
C LEU A 504 24.77 -14.74 16.49
N LYS A 505 25.69 -14.26 17.33
CA LYS A 505 26.17 -14.95 18.55
C LYS A 505 25.10 -15.08 19.64
N HIS A 506 24.05 -14.30 19.57
CA HIS A 506 22.99 -14.24 20.59
C HIS A 506 21.77 -15.09 20.23
N GLY A 507 21.97 -16.13 19.39
CA GLY A 507 20.92 -17.10 19.05
C GLY A 507 20.95 -17.54 17.59
N PRO A 508 20.86 -16.63 16.59
CA PRO A 508 20.67 -17.01 15.19
C PRO A 508 21.76 -17.93 14.62
N LEU A 509 22.97 -17.90 15.18
CA LEU A 509 24.07 -18.77 14.76
C LEU A 509 23.77 -20.27 14.95
N ALA A 510 22.83 -20.62 15.84
CA ALA A 510 22.35 -21.99 16.02
C ALA A 510 21.58 -22.54 14.80
N LEU A 511 21.10 -21.66 13.92
CA LEU A 511 20.34 -22.01 12.71
C LEU A 511 21.27 -22.28 11.51
N ILE A 512 22.57 -22.01 11.64
CA ILE A 512 23.52 -22.11 10.51
C ILE A 512 23.92 -23.56 10.31
N ASP A 513 23.63 -24.04 9.09
CA ASP A 513 24.07 -25.33 8.56
C ASP A 513 24.28 -25.20 7.02
N ALA A 514 24.56 -26.31 6.35
CA ALA A 514 24.81 -26.34 4.92
C ALA A 514 23.56 -26.09 4.06
N GLU A 515 22.37 -26.23 4.63
CA GLU A 515 21.09 -26.08 3.95
C GLU A 515 20.50 -24.66 4.07
N MET A 516 21.04 -23.84 5.00
CA MET A 516 20.59 -22.48 5.25
C MET A 516 21.41 -21.48 4.41
N PRO A 517 20.87 -20.94 3.31
CA PRO A 517 21.55 -19.86 2.59
C PRO A 517 21.55 -18.58 3.43
N VAL A 518 22.68 -17.91 3.47
CA VAL A 518 22.88 -16.65 4.18
C VAL A 518 23.22 -15.54 3.20
N VAL A 519 22.32 -14.60 3.01
CA VAL A 519 22.50 -13.44 2.13
C VAL A 519 23.13 -12.30 2.92
N VAL A 520 24.21 -11.72 2.41
CA VAL A 520 24.96 -10.66 3.10
C VAL A 520 25.02 -9.40 2.26
N VAL A 521 24.71 -8.26 2.87
CA VAL A 521 24.87 -6.92 2.29
C VAL A 521 26.17 -6.31 2.81
N ALA A 522 27.16 -6.19 1.93
CA ALA A 522 28.53 -5.83 2.29
C ALA A 522 29.04 -4.57 1.57
N PRO A 523 28.59 -3.36 1.96
CA PRO A 523 29.13 -2.11 1.45
C PRO A 523 30.58 -1.91 1.91
N ASN A 524 31.32 -1.07 1.19
CA ASN A 524 32.67 -0.69 1.57
C ASN A 524 32.63 0.51 2.54
N ASN A 525 32.42 0.24 3.82
CA ASN A 525 32.34 1.24 4.87
C ASN A 525 33.08 0.81 6.14
N GLU A 526 33.04 1.64 7.19
CA GLU A 526 33.74 1.41 8.48
C GLU A 526 33.36 0.11 9.18
N LEU A 527 32.18 -0.48 8.89
CA LEU A 527 31.69 -1.72 9.50
C LEU A 527 32.07 -2.98 8.71
N LEU A 528 32.72 -2.83 7.53
CA LEU A 528 33.03 -3.94 6.64
C LEU A 528 33.88 -5.03 7.32
N GLU A 529 34.93 -4.65 8.04
CA GLU A 529 35.80 -5.63 8.71
C GLU A 529 35.07 -6.39 9.84
N LYS A 530 34.14 -5.73 10.51
CA LYS A 530 33.26 -6.39 11.50
C LYS A 530 32.30 -7.38 10.83
N LEU A 531 31.76 -7.01 9.65
CA LEU A 531 30.91 -7.88 8.86
C LEU A 531 31.67 -9.10 8.35
N LYS A 532 32.91 -8.93 7.82
CA LYS A 532 33.78 -10.03 7.39
C LYS A 532 34.03 -11.03 8.53
N SER A 533 34.25 -10.55 9.76
CA SER A 533 34.38 -11.41 10.93
C SER A 533 33.12 -12.23 11.21
N ASN A 534 31.93 -11.62 11.09
CA ASN A 534 30.66 -12.34 11.25
C ASN A 534 30.44 -13.39 10.14
N MET A 535 30.84 -13.09 8.92
CA MET A 535 30.79 -14.05 7.80
C MET A 535 31.68 -15.27 8.05
N GLN A 536 32.87 -15.08 8.61
CA GLN A 536 33.76 -16.18 9.00
C GLN A 536 33.11 -17.10 10.03
N GLU A 537 32.33 -16.55 10.96
CA GLU A 537 31.58 -17.34 11.95
C GLU A 537 30.52 -18.24 11.30
N VAL A 538 29.87 -17.76 10.22
CA VAL A 538 28.93 -18.54 9.41
C VAL A 538 29.66 -19.62 8.64
N SER A 539 30.72 -19.27 7.90
CA SER A 539 31.54 -20.21 7.11
C SER A 539 32.15 -21.33 7.96
N ALA A 540 32.64 -21.01 9.17
CA ALA A 540 33.24 -21.99 10.10
C ALA A 540 32.21 -23.06 10.56
N ARG A 541 30.91 -22.86 10.35
CA ARG A 541 29.82 -23.79 10.67
C ARG A 541 29.19 -24.45 9.44
N GLY A 542 29.85 -24.29 8.28
CA GLY A 542 29.39 -24.86 7.00
C GLY A 542 28.29 -24.07 6.31
N GLY A 543 27.91 -22.88 6.82
CA GLY A 543 26.90 -22.03 6.18
C GLY A 543 27.34 -21.53 4.82
N GLN A 544 26.39 -21.42 3.88
CA GLN A 544 26.60 -20.98 2.52
C GLN A 544 26.26 -19.49 2.38
N LEU A 545 27.25 -18.68 2.00
CA LEU A 545 27.11 -17.23 1.91
C LEU A 545 26.86 -16.79 0.46
N LEU A 546 25.83 -15.98 0.23
CA LEU A 546 25.66 -15.17 -0.98
C LEU A 546 25.89 -13.71 -0.60
N VAL A 547 27.00 -13.14 -1.07
CA VAL A 547 27.46 -11.82 -0.65
C VAL A 547 27.29 -10.81 -1.79
N PHE A 548 26.47 -9.82 -1.59
CA PHE A 548 26.42 -8.62 -2.43
C PHE A 548 27.45 -7.63 -1.85
N ALA A 549 28.60 -7.53 -2.49
CA ALA A 549 29.71 -6.75 -1.97
C ALA A 549 30.04 -5.57 -2.89
N ASP A 550 30.38 -4.43 -2.29
CA ASP A 550 31.02 -3.35 -3.04
C ASP A 550 32.31 -3.88 -3.70
N GLN A 551 32.52 -3.55 -4.97
CA GLN A 551 33.65 -4.04 -5.77
C GLN A 551 34.99 -3.69 -5.11
N ASP A 552 35.06 -2.53 -4.44
CA ASP A 552 36.31 -2.05 -3.78
C ASP A 552 36.46 -2.64 -2.36
N ALA A 553 35.48 -3.43 -1.86
CA ALA A 553 35.61 -4.16 -0.60
C ALA A 553 36.67 -5.25 -0.57
N GLY A 554 37.27 -5.58 -1.75
CA GLY A 554 38.34 -6.55 -1.89
C GLY A 554 37.93 -7.99 -1.52
N MET A 555 36.63 -8.30 -1.53
CA MET A 555 36.12 -9.62 -1.20
C MET A 555 36.24 -10.58 -2.39
N ARG A 556 36.53 -11.85 -2.09
CA ARG A 556 36.64 -12.91 -3.09
C ARG A 556 35.79 -14.11 -2.70
N ALA A 557 35.24 -14.77 -3.71
CA ALA A 557 34.55 -16.04 -3.52
C ALA A 557 35.51 -17.12 -3.01
N ASP A 558 34.99 -18.04 -2.20
CA ASP A 558 35.70 -19.20 -1.69
C ASP A 558 34.80 -20.45 -1.71
N ALA A 559 35.17 -21.52 -1.00
CA ALA A 559 34.39 -22.77 -0.97
C ALA A 559 33.00 -22.62 -0.29
N THR A 560 32.79 -21.59 0.54
CA THR A 560 31.57 -21.35 1.33
C THR A 560 30.87 -20.05 0.95
N SER A 561 31.49 -19.24 0.08
CA SER A 561 30.97 -17.94 -0.28
C SER A 561 30.98 -17.67 -1.79
N ILE A 562 29.83 -17.23 -2.29
CA ILE A 562 29.67 -16.64 -3.62
C ILE A 562 29.61 -15.13 -3.44
N VAL A 563 30.47 -14.39 -4.12
CA VAL A 563 30.52 -12.93 -4.05
C VAL A 563 30.05 -12.36 -5.39
N LEU A 564 29.00 -11.53 -5.35
CA LEU A 564 28.55 -10.73 -6.47
C LEU A 564 29.01 -9.29 -6.27
N PRO A 565 29.93 -8.78 -7.11
CA PRO A 565 30.38 -7.40 -6.99
C PRO A 565 29.30 -6.42 -7.46
N VAL A 566 29.00 -5.45 -6.62
CA VAL A 566 28.19 -4.27 -6.91
C VAL A 566 29.15 -3.11 -7.22
N ALA A 567 28.84 -2.29 -8.21
CA ALA A 567 29.67 -1.13 -8.54
C ALA A 567 29.91 -0.24 -7.29
N PRO A 568 31.10 0.37 -7.15
CA PRO A 568 31.39 1.21 -6.00
C PRO A 568 30.37 2.31 -5.85
N THR A 569 29.89 2.50 -4.64
CA THR A 569 28.90 3.53 -4.32
C THR A 569 29.23 4.21 -3.00
N VAL A 570 28.82 5.44 -2.86
CA VAL A 570 29.08 6.22 -1.65
C VAL A 570 28.15 5.76 -0.53
N ASP A 571 28.68 5.63 0.70
CA ASP A 571 27.98 5.01 1.85
C ASP A 571 26.59 5.59 2.14
N CYS A 572 26.39 6.91 1.94
CA CYS A 572 25.09 7.56 2.21
C CYS A 572 23.97 7.12 1.24
N VAL A 573 24.27 6.75 -0.02
CA VAL A 573 23.27 6.25 -0.99
C VAL A 573 23.35 4.72 -1.16
N ALA A 574 24.35 4.08 -0.60
CA ALA A 574 24.52 2.63 -0.64
C ALA A 574 23.27 1.84 -0.21
N PRO A 575 22.49 2.23 0.83
CA PRO A 575 21.25 1.54 1.17
C PRO A 575 20.26 1.46 0.01
N ILE A 576 20.20 2.46 -0.87
CA ILE A 576 19.30 2.48 -2.04
C ILE A 576 19.84 1.50 -3.10
N VAL A 577 21.14 1.58 -3.39
CA VAL A 577 21.82 0.78 -4.42
C VAL A 577 21.76 -0.71 -4.08
N PHE A 578 22.10 -1.08 -2.84
CA PHE A 578 22.14 -2.48 -2.40
C PHE A 578 20.76 -3.13 -2.21
N THR A 579 19.68 -2.36 -2.20
CA THR A 579 18.33 -2.93 -2.18
C THR A 579 17.95 -3.60 -3.50
N VAL A 580 18.36 -3.02 -4.64
CA VAL A 580 17.93 -3.48 -5.96
C VAL A 580 18.35 -4.92 -6.27
N PRO A 581 19.61 -5.37 -6.02
CA PRO A 581 19.98 -6.76 -6.25
C PRO A 581 19.22 -7.75 -5.35
N LEU A 582 18.79 -7.33 -4.14
CA LEU A 582 17.95 -8.18 -3.27
C LEU A 582 16.53 -8.33 -3.82
N GLN A 583 15.97 -7.27 -4.42
CA GLN A 583 14.67 -7.33 -5.11
C GLN A 583 14.74 -8.28 -6.32
N LEU A 584 15.79 -8.20 -7.13
CA LEU A 584 16.02 -9.11 -8.26
C LEU A 584 16.18 -10.56 -7.79
N LEU A 585 16.94 -10.80 -6.72
CA LEU A 585 17.08 -12.14 -6.14
C LEU A 585 15.72 -12.71 -5.73
N ALA A 586 14.94 -11.96 -4.96
CA ALA A 586 13.61 -12.38 -4.52
C ALA A 586 12.69 -12.69 -5.71
N TYR A 587 12.70 -11.82 -6.74
CA TYR A 587 11.95 -12.00 -7.97
C TYR A 587 12.29 -13.31 -8.68
N HIS A 588 13.58 -13.56 -8.95
CA HIS A 588 13.99 -14.76 -9.68
C HIS A 588 13.75 -16.04 -8.88
N VAL A 589 13.95 -16.02 -7.57
CA VAL A 589 13.61 -17.15 -6.69
C VAL A 589 12.11 -17.47 -6.77
N ALA A 590 11.25 -16.46 -6.72
CA ALA A 590 9.80 -16.66 -6.84
C ALA A 590 9.39 -17.24 -8.20
N VAL A 591 10.01 -16.76 -9.28
CA VAL A 591 9.78 -17.28 -10.64
C VAL A 591 10.19 -18.77 -10.74
N LEU A 592 11.34 -19.15 -10.16
CA LEU A 592 11.82 -20.55 -10.14
C LEU A 592 10.89 -21.45 -9.31
N LYS A 593 10.37 -20.96 -8.21
CA LYS A 593 9.40 -21.68 -7.36
C LYS A 593 8.00 -21.75 -7.97
N GLY A 594 7.73 -21.05 -9.08
CA GLY A 594 6.44 -21.04 -9.77
C GLY A 594 5.32 -20.33 -8.98
N THR A 595 5.67 -19.44 -8.07
CA THR A 595 4.70 -18.67 -7.29
C THR A 595 4.15 -17.48 -8.08
N ASP A 596 2.99 -16.94 -7.69
CA ASP A 596 2.47 -15.70 -8.28
C ASP A 596 3.25 -14.51 -7.72
N VAL A 597 4.09 -13.90 -8.55
CA VAL A 597 4.99 -12.82 -8.16
C VAL A 597 4.25 -11.53 -7.89
N ASP A 598 3.26 -11.20 -8.74
CA ASP A 598 2.53 -9.92 -8.67
C ASP A 598 1.41 -9.95 -7.63
N GLN A 599 0.81 -11.14 -7.41
CA GLN A 599 -0.30 -11.35 -6.49
C GLN A 599 -0.02 -12.57 -5.61
N PRO A 600 0.96 -12.50 -4.70
CA PRO A 600 1.29 -13.61 -3.82
C PRO A 600 0.13 -13.93 -2.87
N ARG A 601 -0.01 -15.22 -2.52
CA ARG A 601 -1.09 -15.68 -1.64
C ARG A 601 -1.10 -14.93 -0.30
N ASN A 602 -2.29 -14.67 0.23
CA ASN A 602 -2.49 -14.07 1.55
C ASN A 602 -1.90 -12.66 1.73
N LEU A 603 -1.59 -11.95 0.64
CA LEU A 603 -1.12 -10.57 0.68
C LEU A 603 -1.94 -9.68 -0.25
N ALA A 604 -2.03 -8.41 0.11
CA ALA A 604 -2.68 -7.37 -0.67
C ALA A 604 -1.76 -6.15 -0.76
N LYS A 605 -1.86 -5.37 -1.86
CA LYS A 605 -0.99 -4.20 -2.10
C LYS A 605 -1.10 -3.13 -1.02
N SER A 606 -2.26 -2.94 -0.45
CA SER A 606 -2.50 -1.93 0.58
C SER A 606 -3.50 -2.45 1.60
N VAL A 607 -3.25 -2.27 2.88
CA VAL A 607 -4.10 -2.71 4.00
C VAL A 607 -4.89 -1.52 4.51
N THR A 608 -6.19 -1.44 4.19
CA THR A 608 -7.11 -0.34 4.58
C THR A 608 -8.13 -0.76 5.63
N VAL A 609 -7.98 -1.93 6.20
CA VAL A 609 -8.77 -2.46 7.31
C VAL A 609 -7.82 -3.04 8.36
N GLU A 610 -8.24 -3.00 9.60
CA GLU A 610 -7.53 -3.63 10.71
C GLU A 610 -7.91 -5.11 10.85
#